data_6790bb1af6c2f0153065a7ac4cfa6d2b
#
_entry.id   6790bb1af6c2f0153065a7ac4cfa6d2b
#
_cell.length_a   1.000
_cell.length_b   1.000
_cell.length_c   1.000
_cell.angle_alpha   90.00
_cell.angle_beta   90.00
_cell.angle_gamma   90.00
#
_symmetry.space_group_name_H-M   'P 1'
#
loop_
_entity.id
_entity.type
_entity.pdbx_description
1 polymer ?
#
loop_
_entity_poly.entity_id
_entity_poly.type
_entity_poly.pdbx_seq_one_letter_code
_entity_poly.pdbx_strand_id
1 'polypeptide(L)'
;AWRLMDMDMSWRGTKYELSVIKNMGYKSKDVRYWKYRLKAVDLNDVSAWDWQWYFTLAANNMLGITPKYNLTTNIGFGEGATHTTEGSTPSQYISTRDLTFPLQHPKFVVPYQPFEQAFYHSNNTLFNRIKQLFPFWFKNVIKRMVRG
;
A
#
# COMPACT_ATOMS: atom_id res chain seq x y z
N ALA A 1 6.14 -17.13 5.57
CA ALA A 1 5.14 -16.02 5.45
C ALA A 1 4.03 -16.39 4.46
N TRP A 2 4.37 -16.85 3.24
CA TRP A 2 3.38 -17.14 2.18
C TRP A 2 2.28 -18.16 2.58
N ARG A 3 2.59 -19.14 3.43
CA ARG A 3 1.60 -20.09 3.95
C ARG A 3 0.49 -19.46 4.80
N LEU A 4 0.67 -18.23 5.24
CA LEU A 4 -0.30 -17.48 6.02
C LEU A 4 -1.20 -16.59 5.16
N MET A 5 -1.03 -16.61 3.82
CA MET A 5 -1.82 -15.80 2.90
C MET A 5 -3.30 -16.06 3.09
N ASP A 6 -4.04 -15.00 3.41
CA ASP A 6 -5.49 -15.01 3.63
C ASP A 6 -6.15 -14.12 2.56
N MET A 7 -6.51 -14.76 1.45
CA MET A 7 -7.16 -14.07 0.32
C MET A 7 -8.56 -13.58 0.67
N ASP A 8 -9.25 -14.30 1.56
CA ASP A 8 -10.63 -14.00 1.94
C ASP A 8 -10.70 -12.97 3.08
N MET A 9 -9.52 -12.64 3.67
CA MET A 9 -9.42 -11.75 4.83
C MET A 9 -10.39 -12.17 5.94
N SER A 10 -10.27 -13.44 6.39
CA SER A 10 -11.18 -14.13 7.32
C SER A 10 -11.34 -13.44 8.68
N TRP A 11 -10.43 -12.53 9.03
CA TRP A 11 -10.50 -11.69 10.23
C TRP A 11 -11.61 -10.61 10.16
N ARG A 12 -12.19 -10.35 8.98
CA ARG A 12 -13.23 -9.34 8.75
C ARG A 12 -14.55 -9.78 9.41
N GLY A 13 -15.29 -8.79 9.92
CA GLY A 13 -16.53 -9.04 10.65
C GLY A 13 -16.33 -9.71 12.01
N THR A 14 -15.09 -10.00 12.42
CA THR A 14 -14.76 -10.55 13.72
C THR A 14 -14.40 -9.45 14.73
N LYS A 15 -14.31 -9.80 16.01
CA LYS A 15 -13.82 -8.89 17.06
C LYS A 15 -12.38 -8.38 16.83
N TYR A 16 -11.63 -9.04 15.96
CA TYR A 16 -10.22 -8.70 15.65
C TYR A 16 -10.06 -7.68 14.52
N GLU A 17 -11.11 -7.39 13.74
CA GLU A 17 -11.03 -6.52 12.56
C GLU A 17 -10.36 -5.17 12.85
N LEU A 18 -10.81 -4.49 13.90
CA LEU A 18 -10.23 -3.20 14.25
C LEU A 18 -8.76 -3.30 14.66
N SER A 19 -8.37 -4.40 15.30
CA SER A 19 -6.97 -4.64 15.70
C SER A 19 -6.08 -4.84 14.48
N VAL A 20 -6.52 -5.64 13.51
CA VAL A 20 -5.80 -5.85 12.25
C VAL A 20 -5.61 -4.52 11.50
N ILE A 21 -6.68 -3.73 11.37
CA ILE A 21 -6.60 -2.42 10.70
C ILE A 21 -5.67 -1.46 11.45
N LYS A 22 -5.65 -1.49 12.78
CA LYS A 22 -4.72 -0.68 13.59
C LYS A 22 -3.27 -1.10 13.40
N ASN A 23 -2.99 -2.38 13.19
CA ASN A 23 -1.64 -2.87 12.89
C ASN A 23 -1.09 -2.38 11.54
N MET A 24 -1.98 -1.97 10.61
CA MET A 24 -1.60 -1.35 9.33
C MET A 24 -1.20 0.11 9.46
N GLY A 25 -1.58 0.77 10.54
CA GLY A 25 -1.44 2.20 10.69
C GLY A 25 -0.87 2.62 12.03
N TYR A 26 -0.27 3.80 12.03
CA TYR A 26 0.44 4.31 13.19
C TYR A 26 -0.40 5.28 14.05
N LYS A 27 -1.41 5.91 13.43
CA LYS A 27 -2.30 6.89 14.05
C LYS A 27 -3.75 6.65 13.65
N SER A 28 -4.68 7.24 14.37
CA SER A 28 -6.12 7.13 14.08
C SER A 28 -6.50 7.53 12.64
N LYS A 29 -5.79 8.48 12.05
CA LYS A 29 -5.96 8.88 10.64
C LYS A 29 -5.51 7.80 9.66
N ASP A 30 -4.55 6.96 10.03
CA ASP A 30 -4.08 5.84 9.23
C ASP A 30 -5.15 4.75 9.20
N VAL A 31 -5.84 4.53 10.30
CA VAL A 31 -6.99 3.61 10.36
C VAL A 31 -8.06 4.00 9.34
N ARG A 32 -8.34 5.31 9.17
CA ARG A 32 -9.28 5.79 8.15
C ARG A 32 -8.80 5.47 6.74
N TYR A 33 -7.53 5.71 6.47
CA TYR A 33 -6.91 5.39 5.18
C TYR A 33 -7.03 3.89 4.86
N TRP A 34 -6.69 3.02 5.80
CA TRP A 34 -6.73 1.57 5.59
C TRP A 34 -8.16 1.03 5.45
N LYS A 35 -9.13 1.56 6.21
CA LYS A 35 -10.55 1.27 5.99
C LYS A 35 -11.01 1.65 4.58
N TYR A 36 -10.54 2.79 4.09
CA TYR A 36 -10.81 3.20 2.71
C TYR A 36 -10.20 2.24 1.68
N ARG A 37 -8.96 1.79 1.89
CA ARG A 37 -8.31 0.81 1.02
C ARG A 37 -9.02 -0.55 1.04
N LEU A 38 -9.42 -1.01 2.21
CA LEU A 38 -10.20 -2.24 2.36
C LEU A 38 -11.51 -2.17 1.55
N LYS A 39 -12.21 -1.05 1.60
CA LYS A 39 -13.42 -0.82 0.78
C LYS A 39 -13.13 -0.85 -0.73
N ALA A 40 -11.96 -0.39 -1.17
CA ALA A 40 -11.57 -0.47 -2.58
C ALA A 40 -11.37 -1.93 -3.02
N VAL A 41 -10.84 -2.79 -2.17
CA VAL A 41 -10.75 -4.25 -2.40
C VAL A 41 -12.14 -4.86 -2.54
N ASP A 42 -13.07 -4.51 -1.65
CA ASP A 42 -14.46 -5.02 -1.68
C ASP A 42 -15.19 -4.71 -2.97
N LEU A 43 -14.91 -3.57 -3.56
CA LEU A 43 -15.55 -3.11 -4.78
C LEU A 43 -14.84 -3.58 -6.05
N ASN A 44 -13.85 -4.49 -5.92
CA ASN A 44 -12.98 -4.92 -7.03
C ASN A 44 -12.35 -3.73 -7.79
N ASP A 45 -12.16 -2.59 -7.11
CA ASP A 45 -11.52 -1.40 -7.69
C ASP A 45 -9.99 -1.56 -7.75
N VAL A 46 -9.48 -2.66 -7.18
CA VAL A 46 -8.09 -3.12 -7.24
C VAL A 46 -8.06 -4.59 -7.62
N SER A 47 -7.38 -4.89 -8.71
CA SER A 47 -7.27 -6.26 -9.25
C SER A 47 -6.05 -7.03 -8.71
N ALA A 48 -5.28 -6.43 -7.81
CA ALA A 48 -4.03 -6.98 -7.33
C ALA A 48 -4.20 -7.61 -5.93
N TRP A 49 -3.62 -8.78 -5.73
CA TRP A 49 -3.60 -9.56 -4.47
C TRP A 49 -2.69 -8.98 -3.39
N ASP A 50 -1.86 -8.01 -3.72
CA ASP A 50 -0.92 -7.36 -2.81
C ASP A 50 -1.60 -6.68 -1.62
N TRP A 51 -2.83 -6.18 -1.78
CA TRP A 51 -3.62 -5.64 -0.67
C TRP A 51 -3.97 -6.70 0.37
N GLN A 52 -4.44 -7.88 -0.06
CA GLN A 52 -4.71 -9.00 0.84
C GLN A 52 -3.42 -9.45 1.54
N TRP A 53 -2.28 -9.39 0.83
CA TRP A 53 -0.98 -9.68 1.44
C TRP A 53 -0.62 -8.69 2.55
N TYR A 54 -0.78 -7.39 2.32
CA TYR A 54 -0.56 -6.39 3.37
C TYR A 54 -1.43 -6.64 4.60
N PHE A 55 -2.72 -6.93 4.41
CA PHE A 55 -3.61 -7.26 5.52
C PHE A 55 -3.26 -8.58 6.19
N THR A 56 -2.78 -9.58 5.45
CA THR A 56 -2.26 -10.83 6.02
C THR A 56 -1.07 -10.57 6.94
N LEU A 57 -0.12 -9.73 6.52
CA LEU A 57 1.01 -9.34 7.36
C LEU A 57 0.54 -8.67 8.66
N ALA A 58 -0.41 -7.74 8.56
CA ALA A 58 -0.96 -7.03 9.72
C ALA A 58 -1.72 -7.95 10.67
N ALA A 59 -2.50 -8.90 10.15
CA ALA A 59 -3.24 -9.89 10.95
C ALA A 59 -2.31 -10.81 11.75
N ASN A 60 -1.10 -11.03 11.26
CA ASN A 60 -0.09 -11.89 11.87
C ASN A 60 1.04 -11.13 12.59
N ASN A 61 0.89 -9.82 12.79
CA ASN A 61 1.94 -8.95 13.39
C ASN A 61 3.30 -9.08 12.71
N MET A 62 3.33 -9.23 11.40
CA MET A 62 4.55 -9.40 10.62
C MET A 62 5.09 -8.05 10.15
N LEU A 63 6.39 -7.99 9.96
CA LEU A 63 7.09 -6.82 9.42
C LEU A 63 7.65 -7.13 8.04
N GLY A 64 7.61 -6.12 7.16
CA GLY A 64 8.32 -6.12 5.89
C GLY A 64 9.75 -5.60 6.06
N ILE A 65 10.68 -6.09 5.26
CA ILE A 65 12.05 -5.57 5.17
C ILE A 65 12.15 -4.74 3.90
N THR A 66 12.55 -3.48 4.05
CA THR A 66 12.80 -2.58 2.93
C THR A 66 14.28 -2.23 2.87
N PRO A 67 14.95 -2.38 1.73
CA PRO A 67 16.35 -1.96 1.61
C PRO A 67 16.48 -0.44 1.74
N LYS A 68 17.62 0.01 2.29
CA LYS A 68 17.91 1.44 2.48
C LYS A 68 17.96 2.22 1.16
N TYR A 69 18.41 1.58 0.10
CA TYR A 69 18.51 2.16 -1.23
C TYR A 69 17.60 1.43 -2.21
N ASN A 70 17.15 2.12 -3.24
CA ASN A 70 16.41 1.47 -4.31
C ASN A 70 17.33 0.50 -5.07
N LEU A 71 16.90 -0.75 -5.20
CA LEU A 71 17.67 -1.82 -5.84
C LEU A 71 17.12 -2.19 -7.22
N THR A 72 15.93 -1.66 -7.59
CA THR A 72 15.23 -2.11 -8.79
C THR A 72 14.71 -0.92 -9.58
N THR A 73 14.67 -1.06 -10.89
CA THR A 73 13.93 -0.17 -11.78
C THR A 73 12.65 -0.86 -12.23
N ASN A 74 11.52 -0.20 -12.07
CA ASN A 74 10.27 -0.72 -12.61
C ASN A 74 10.17 -0.37 -14.09
N ILE A 75 10.21 -1.37 -14.96
CA ILE A 75 10.08 -1.23 -16.42
C ILE A 75 8.63 -1.38 -16.91
N GLY A 76 7.69 -1.68 -16.02
CA GLY A 76 6.28 -1.94 -16.32
C GLY A 76 5.43 -0.67 -16.44
N PHE A 77 5.99 0.42 -16.99
CA PHE A 77 5.27 1.66 -17.29
C PHE A 77 5.18 1.91 -18.80
N GLY A 78 4.06 2.46 -19.27
CA GLY A 78 3.86 2.86 -20.66
C GLY A 78 2.86 1.97 -21.41
N GLU A 79 2.90 2.03 -22.75
CA GLU A 79 2.06 1.20 -23.61
C GLU A 79 2.31 -0.28 -23.35
N GLY A 80 1.27 -1.04 -23.04
CA GLY A 80 1.35 -2.44 -22.66
C GLY A 80 1.48 -2.72 -21.16
N ALA A 81 1.58 -1.70 -20.32
CA ALA A 81 1.52 -1.88 -18.88
C ALA A 81 0.11 -2.25 -18.41
N THR A 82 -0.01 -3.25 -17.56
CA THR A 82 -1.33 -3.74 -17.08
C THR A 82 -2.05 -2.71 -16.21
N HIS A 83 -1.32 -1.91 -15.44
CA HIS A 83 -1.89 -1.02 -14.42
C HIS A 83 -1.48 0.46 -14.54
N THR A 84 -0.45 0.77 -15.33
CA THR A 84 0.10 2.14 -15.40
C THR A 84 0.42 2.51 -16.83
N THR A 85 -0.64 2.80 -17.58
CA THR A 85 -0.58 3.14 -19.01
C THR A 85 -0.33 4.63 -19.29
N GLU A 86 -0.54 5.51 -18.32
CA GLU A 86 -0.46 6.97 -18.50
C GLU A 86 0.60 7.58 -17.60
N GLY A 87 1.51 8.32 -18.22
CA GLY A 87 2.42 9.26 -17.58
C GLY A 87 3.60 8.62 -16.85
N SER A 88 4.68 9.37 -16.82
CA SER A 88 5.84 9.06 -16.00
C SER A 88 5.51 9.27 -14.52
N THR A 89 5.65 8.24 -13.70
CA THR A 89 5.58 8.42 -12.25
C THR A 89 6.97 8.75 -11.70
N PRO A 90 7.08 9.57 -10.63
CA PRO A 90 8.38 9.87 -10.03
C PRO A 90 9.20 8.62 -9.66
N SER A 91 8.53 7.51 -9.39
CA SER A 91 9.17 6.23 -9.06
C SER A 91 9.95 5.59 -10.22
N GLN A 92 9.70 5.96 -11.48
CA GLN A 92 10.47 5.49 -12.64
C GLN A 92 11.92 5.98 -12.63
N TYR A 93 12.14 7.14 -12.01
CA TYR A 93 13.44 7.86 -12.07
C TYR A 93 14.25 7.72 -10.79
N ILE A 94 13.83 6.88 -9.84
CA ILE A 94 14.62 6.64 -8.65
C ILE A 94 15.87 5.85 -9.03
N SER A 95 17.04 6.47 -8.85
CA SER A 95 18.32 5.81 -9.12
C SER A 95 18.49 4.55 -8.27
N THR A 96 18.99 3.50 -8.88
CA THR A 96 19.35 2.26 -8.19
C THR A 96 20.75 2.34 -7.63
N ARG A 97 21.02 1.53 -6.60
CA ARG A 97 22.37 1.32 -6.06
C ARG A 97 22.61 -0.17 -5.86
N ASP A 98 23.84 -0.57 -6.04
CA ASP A 98 24.26 -1.95 -5.77
C ASP A 98 24.28 -2.25 -4.28
N LEU A 99 24.05 -3.51 -3.95
CA LEU A 99 24.20 -4.01 -2.60
C LEU A 99 25.68 -4.22 -2.28
N THR A 100 26.09 -3.79 -1.09
CA THR A 100 27.41 -4.09 -0.55
C THR A 100 27.30 -5.28 0.39
N PHE A 101 28.19 -6.26 0.25
CA PHE A 101 28.25 -7.43 1.11
C PHE A 101 29.44 -7.36 2.07
N PRO A 102 29.31 -7.89 3.30
CA PRO A 102 28.12 -8.52 3.88
C PRO A 102 26.98 -7.53 4.15
N LEU A 103 25.73 -8.01 4.06
CA LEU A 103 24.58 -7.18 4.36
C LEU A 103 24.57 -6.72 5.82
N GLN A 104 24.28 -5.46 6.03
CA GLN A 104 24.08 -4.89 7.35
C GLN A 104 22.60 -4.93 7.72
N HIS A 105 22.24 -5.83 8.63
CA HIS A 105 20.88 -5.94 9.13
C HIS A 105 20.63 -4.99 10.31
N PRO A 106 19.37 -4.55 10.50
CA PRO A 106 19.03 -3.79 11.70
C PRO A 106 19.29 -4.62 12.96
N LYS A 107 19.79 -3.97 14.00
CA LYS A 107 20.10 -4.63 15.29
C LYS A 107 18.84 -5.20 15.96
N PHE A 108 17.68 -4.58 15.74
CA PHE A 108 16.40 -4.96 16.34
C PHE A 108 15.34 -5.12 15.27
N VAL A 109 14.46 -6.11 15.46
CA VAL A 109 13.30 -6.36 14.58
C VAL A 109 12.12 -5.57 15.11
N VAL A 110 12.06 -4.29 14.76
CA VAL A 110 10.99 -3.35 15.16
C VAL A 110 10.64 -2.45 13.97
N PRO A 111 9.41 -1.90 13.93
CA PRO A 111 9.04 -0.91 12.90
C PRO A 111 9.97 0.31 12.96
N TYR A 112 10.51 0.71 11.83
CA TYR A 112 11.30 1.94 11.73
C TYR A 112 10.38 3.14 11.50
N GLN A 113 10.04 3.82 12.58
CA GLN A 113 9.06 4.91 12.63
C GLN A 113 9.25 6.02 11.58
N PRO A 114 10.48 6.53 11.31
CA PRO A 114 10.65 7.55 10.29
C PRO A 114 10.27 7.07 8.89
N PHE A 115 10.53 5.79 8.55
CA PHE A 115 10.11 5.20 7.28
C PHE A 115 8.59 5.09 7.19
N GLU A 116 7.95 4.56 8.22
CA GLU A 116 6.49 4.41 8.28
C GLU A 116 5.78 5.77 8.09
N GLN A 117 6.30 6.82 8.73
CA GLN A 117 5.76 8.16 8.59
C GLN A 117 5.98 8.72 7.18
N ALA A 118 7.18 8.57 6.61
CA ALA A 118 7.48 9.03 5.26
C ALA A 118 6.62 8.31 4.22
N PHE A 119 6.50 6.98 4.34
CA PHE A 119 5.66 6.15 3.48
C PHE A 119 4.18 6.56 3.56
N TYR A 120 3.69 6.78 4.78
CA TYR A 120 2.33 7.26 4.99
C TYR A 120 2.10 8.62 4.33
N HIS A 121 3.02 9.59 4.51
CA HIS A 121 2.89 10.93 3.94
C HIS A 121 2.95 10.92 2.41
N SER A 122 3.82 10.12 1.81
CA SER A 122 3.93 10.00 0.36
C SER A 122 2.66 9.44 -0.28
N ASN A 123 1.99 8.50 0.40
CA ASN A 123 0.77 7.87 -0.11
C ASN A 123 -0.52 8.61 0.28
N ASN A 124 -0.48 9.47 1.30
CA ASN A 124 -1.65 10.15 1.86
C ASN A 124 -1.56 11.68 1.70
N THR A 125 -1.32 12.13 0.48
CA THR A 125 -1.30 13.54 0.11
C THR A 125 -2.65 14.22 0.41
N LEU A 126 -2.66 15.56 0.49
CA LEU A 126 -3.90 16.33 0.70
C LEU A 126 -4.97 15.95 -0.34
N PHE A 127 -4.59 15.80 -1.60
CA PHE A 127 -5.48 15.39 -2.67
C PHE A 127 -6.09 13.99 -2.43
N ASN A 128 -5.27 13.03 -2.00
CA ASN A 128 -5.75 11.69 -1.66
C ASN A 128 -6.67 11.71 -0.43
N ARG A 129 -6.41 12.58 0.53
CA ARG A 129 -7.29 12.77 1.71
C ARG A 129 -8.65 13.33 1.32
N ILE A 130 -8.68 14.32 0.44
CA ILE A 130 -9.92 14.89 -0.09
C ILE A 130 -10.71 13.81 -0.85
N LYS A 131 -10.04 13.03 -1.70
CA LYS A 131 -10.67 11.90 -2.41
C LYS A 131 -11.33 10.87 -1.47
N GLN A 132 -10.80 10.68 -0.28
CA GLN A 132 -11.36 9.74 0.71
C GLN A 132 -12.67 10.23 1.34
N LEU A 133 -12.98 11.53 1.25
CA LEU A 133 -14.23 12.12 1.74
C LEU A 133 -15.41 11.86 0.80
N PHE A 134 -15.13 11.56 -0.46
CA PHE A 134 -16.17 11.31 -1.45
C PHE A 134 -16.54 9.84 -1.55
N PRO A 135 -17.83 9.51 -1.74
CA PRO A 135 -18.27 8.15 -2.00
C PRO A 135 -17.59 7.55 -3.25
N PHE A 136 -17.42 6.24 -3.29
CA PHE A 136 -16.77 5.57 -4.43
C PHE A 136 -17.49 5.82 -5.76
N TRP A 137 -18.82 5.87 -5.77
CA TRP A 137 -19.60 6.14 -6.98
C TRP A 137 -19.28 7.52 -7.59
N PHE A 138 -19.01 8.53 -6.75
CA PHE A 138 -18.67 9.88 -7.21
C PHE A 138 -17.33 9.91 -7.95
N LYS A 139 -16.38 9.08 -7.55
CA LYS A 139 -15.07 8.95 -8.22
C LYS A 139 -15.23 8.35 -9.63
N ASN A 140 -16.13 7.42 -9.80
CA ASN A 140 -16.41 6.82 -11.10
C ASN A 140 -17.06 7.82 -12.04
N VAL A 141 -17.89 8.74 -11.52
CA VAL A 141 -18.44 9.85 -12.29
C VAL A 141 -17.33 10.80 -12.75
N ILE A 142 -16.45 11.21 -11.85
CA ILE A 142 -15.30 12.07 -12.20
C ILE A 142 -14.38 11.40 -13.22
N LYS A 143 -14.03 10.11 -13.04
CA LYS A 143 -13.22 9.36 -14.01
C LYS A 143 -13.86 9.33 -15.40
N ARG A 144 -15.18 9.21 -15.48
CA ARG A 144 -15.91 9.24 -16.77
C ARG A 144 -15.89 10.63 -17.42
N MET A 145 -16.04 11.70 -16.62
CA MET A 145 -16.02 13.08 -17.12
C MET A 145 -14.64 13.53 -17.63
N VAL A 146 -13.56 12.97 -17.07
CA VAL A 146 -12.17 13.33 -17.46
C VAL A 146 -11.69 12.49 -18.65
N ARG A 147 -12.36 11.37 -18.96
CA ARG A 147 -12.02 10.45 -20.08
C ARG A 147 -12.88 10.65 -21.33
N GLY A 148 -13.94 11.45 -21.25
CA GLY A 148 -14.75 11.88 -22.39
C GLY A 148 -14.30 13.22 -22.92
#